data_77a295c123bb26fc47e4318001f89c18
#
_entry.id   77a295c123bb26fc47e4318001f89c18
#
_cell.length_a   1.000
_cell.length_b   1.000
_cell.length_c   1.000
_cell.angle_alpha   90.00
_cell.angle_beta   90.00
_cell.angle_gamma   90.00
#
_symmetry.space_group_name_H-M   'P 1'
#
loop_
_entity.id
_entity.type
_entity.pdbx_description
1 polymer ?
#
loop_
_entity_poly.entity_id
_entity_poly.type
_entity_poly.pdbx_seq_one_letter_code
_entity_poly.pdbx_strand_id
1 'polypeptide(L)'
;MIKKGLRVLLTALFCSLLWVIPVTAGPTGNHYTNGGEGIKAASVPGPGFYYRLYNFFYDTDDLKGVNGESVPANLDVFVYAQAHRLIWVTPIKILGGDWLMDVVVPVVYTDFEAGNGSTRVLDDHFALGDVFIEPLAISWHGDRWDAAIGLMAVAPVGEYDPNRPAMPGKGYWSGIFTAGGTFFPDKAKTWSISYLGRYEIHGNVRNRDVQLGDDYHFEWGIGKALPPEKGIGPLRAFEVGVVGYAQFQINDDSGDDVTWDKNVHDRVYAVGPEVRFVIPQWKTLVELRTNFEFEAKDRTEGIMGNLTITKAF
;
A
#
# COMPACT_ATOMS: atom_id res chain seq x y z
N MET A 1 10.93 66.19 -2.05
CA MET A 1 10.16 65.29 -1.21
C MET A 1 9.27 64.27 -1.95
N ILE A 2 9.32 64.20 -3.29
CA ILE A 2 8.44 63.35 -4.13
C ILE A 2 9.09 62.03 -4.56
N LYS A 3 10.42 61.87 -4.40
CA LYS A 3 11.14 60.62 -4.79
C LYS A 3 11.20 59.49 -3.74
N LYS A 4 10.77 59.71 -2.50
CA LYS A 4 10.71 58.68 -1.44
C LYS A 4 9.37 57.93 -1.38
N GLY A 5 8.27 58.56 -1.83
CA GLY A 5 6.95 57.91 -1.84
C GLY A 5 6.74 56.85 -2.91
N LEU A 6 7.44 56.99 -4.05
CA LEU A 6 7.28 56.07 -5.18
C LEU A 6 8.05 54.74 -5.03
N ARG A 7 9.09 54.70 -4.18
CA ARG A 7 9.81 53.45 -3.89
C ARG A 7 9.10 52.57 -2.86
N VAL A 8 8.32 53.13 -1.96
CA VAL A 8 7.50 52.38 -0.98
C VAL A 8 6.26 51.78 -1.63
N LEU A 9 5.67 52.44 -2.65
CA LEU A 9 4.53 51.88 -3.38
C LEU A 9 4.90 50.74 -4.34
N LEU A 10 6.14 50.76 -4.90
CA LEU A 10 6.62 49.69 -5.80
C LEU A 10 7.08 48.45 -5.01
N THR A 11 7.51 48.60 -3.75
CA THR A 11 7.88 47.45 -2.89
C THR A 11 6.65 46.79 -2.28
N ALA A 12 5.56 47.52 -2.08
CA ALA A 12 4.30 46.94 -1.60
C ALA A 12 3.48 46.23 -2.70
N LEU A 13 3.73 46.53 -3.98
CA LEU A 13 3.03 45.89 -5.11
C LEU A 13 3.73 44.63 -5.60
N PHE A 14 4.98 44.34 -5.15
CA PHE A 14 5.73 43.15 -5.55
C PHE A 14 5.68 42.00 -4.51
N CYS A 15 5.12 42.26 -3.31
CA CYS A 15 4.91 41.24 -2.29
C CYS A 15 3.54 40.55 -2.32
N SER A 16 2.67 40.84 -3.30
CA SER A 16 1.31 40.29 -3.35
C SER A 16 1.04 39.30 -4.49
N LEU A 17 2.10 38.72 -5.10
CA LEU A 17 1.95 37.78 -6.24
C LEU A 17 2.84 36.52 -6.14
N LEU A 18 3.21 36.13 -4.93
CA LEU A 18 3.58 34.74 -4.66
C LEU A 18 2.38 34.05 -3.99
N TRP A 19 1.33 33.81 -4.75
CA TRP A 19 0.45 32.70 -4.44
C TRP A 19 1.26 31.43 -4.67
N VAL A 20 2.01 31.01 -3.65
CA VAL A 20 2.36 29.60 -3.48
C VAL A 20 0.99 28.95 -3.36
N ILE A 21 0.52 28.27 -4.40
CA ILE A 21 -0.60 27.37 -4.27
C ILE A 21 -0.07 26.30 -3.31
N PRO A 22 -0.57 26.19 -2.07
CA PRO A 22 -0.22 25.08 -1.26
C PRO A 22 -0.63 23.83 -2.04
N VAL A 23 0.29 22.91 -2.28
CA VAL A 23 -0.08 21.53 -2.58
C VAL A 23 -0.87 21.10 -1.36
N THR A 24 -2.18 21.02 -1.48
CA THR A 24 -3.10 20.92 -0.36
C THR A 24 -3.37 19.50 0.08
N ALA A 25 -2.66 18.52 -0.47
CA ALA A 25 -2.70 17.14 0.02
C ALA A 25 -1.57 16.91 1.05
N GLY A 26 -1.92 16.35 2.19
CA GLY A 26 -0.97 15.88 3.19
C GLY A 26 -0.18 14.65 2.72
N PRO A 27 0.91 14.28 3.39
CA PRO A 27 1.60 13.03 3.11
C PRO A 27 0.77 11.84 3.62
N THR A 28 0.64 10.79 2.83
CA THR A 28 0.00 9.54 3.26
C THR A 28 0.85 8.81 4.31
N GLY A 29 0.23 8.40 5.43
CA GLY A 29 0.92 7.78 6.57
C GLY A 29 1.34 6.33 6.34
N ASN A 30 0.54 5.54 5.67
CA ASN A 30 0.68 4.09 5.59
C ASN A 30 2.00 3.62 4.96
N HIS A 31 2.69 2.67 5.60
CA HIS A 31 3.77 1.91 4.98
C HIS A 31 3.24 0.75 4.13
N TYR A 32 2.15 0.12 4.59
CA TYR A 32 1.59 -1.01 3.88
C TYR A 32 1.06 -0.58 2.49
N THR A 33 1.55 -1.27 1.45
CA THR A 33 1.08 -1.05 0.08
C THR A 33 -0.21 -1.82 -0.14
N ASN A 34 -1.33 -1.11 -0.36
CA ASN A 34 -2.63 -1.71 -0.66
C ASN A 34 -2.61 -2.51 -1.96
N GLY A 35 -3.52 -3.48 -2.11
CA GLY A 35 -3.59 -4.33 -3.31
C GLY A 35 -2.54 -5.46 -3.34
N GLY A 36 -1.84 -5.70 -2.22
CA GLY A 36 -0.91 -6.82 -2.08
C GLY A 36 -1.60 -8.18 -2.00
N GLU A 37 -2.78 -8.23 -1.40
CA GLU A 37 -3.59 -9.43 -1.21
C GLU A 37 -4.94 -9.32 -1.93
N GLY A 38 -5.60 -10.45 -2.18
CA GLY A 38 -6.87 -10.48 -2.91
C GLY A 38 -7.67 -11.76 -2.66
N ILE A 39 -7.84 -12.60 -3.67
CA ILE A 39 -8.53 -13.89 -3.51
C ILE A 39 -7.82 -14.71 -2.43
N LYS A 40 -8.56 -15.17 -1.41
CA LYS A 40 -8.04 -15.92 -0.26
C LYS A 40 -6.97 -15.16 0.55
N ALA A 41 -7.14 -13.85 0.71
CA ALA A 41 -6.18 -12.95 1.37
C ALA A 41 -5.73 -13.42 2.78
N ALA A 42 -6.60 -14.10 3.52
CA ALA A 42 -6.31 -14.61 4.87
C ALA A 42 -6.03 -16.12 4.91
N SER A 43 -5.83 -16.78 3.76
CA SER A 43 -5.52 -18.21 3.67
C SER A 43 -4.01 -18.42 3.58
N VAL A 44 -3.39 -18.76 4.70
CA VAL A 44 -1.95 -19.05 4.79
C VAL A 44 -1.69 -20.51 4.37
N PRO A 45 -0.60 -20.83 3.65
CA PRO A 45 -0.26 -22.22 3.35
C PRO A 45 0.17 -22.99 4.62
N GLY A 46 0.21 -24.33 4.54
CA GLY A 46 0.68 -25.18 5.65
C GLY A 46 2.16 -25.02 5.99
N PRO A 47 2.67 -25.73 7.02
CA PRO A 47 4.07 -25.64 7.45
C PRO A 47 5.06 -25.84 6.32
N GLY A 48 6.07 -24.94 6.22
CA GLY A 48 7.08 -24.92 5.17
C GLY A 48 7.76 -23.56 5.04
N PHE A 49 8.71 -23.49 4.13
CA PHE A 49 9.38 -22.26 3.74
C PHE A 49 8.83 -21.79 2.40
N TYR A 50 8.57 -20.48 2.31
CA TYR A 50 8.03 -19.86 1.11
C TYR A 50 8.80 -18.58 0.82
N TYR A 51 8.96 -18.31 -0.47
CA TYR A 51 9.39 -17.02 -0.96
C TYR A 51 8.25 -16.42 -1.78
N ARG A 52 7.86 -15.19 -1.46
CA ARG A 52 6.83 -14.47 -2.18
C ARG A 52 7.39 -13.16 -2.70
N LEU A 53 7.34 -12.98 -4.00
CA LEU A 53 7.76 -11.78 -4.69
C LEU A 53 6.52 -11.05 -5.18
N TYR A 54 6.33 -9.84 -4.69
CA TYR A 54 5.35 -8.91 -5.22
C TYR A 54 6.03 -7.97 -6.21
N ASN A 55 5.38 -7.72 -7.35
CA ASN A 55 5.75 -6.67 -8.28
C ASN A 55 4.56 -5.72 -8.39
N PHE A 56 4.66 -4.56 -7.78
CA PHE A 56 3.65 -3.51 -7.82
C PHE A 56 3.99 -2.51 -8.91
N PHE A 57 2.97 -2.08 -9.63
CA PHE A 57 3.01 -1.02 -10.64
C PHE A 57 1.90 -0.04 -10.29
N TYR A 58 2.23 1.17 -9.94
CA TYR A 58 1.26 2.23 -9.66
C TYR A 58 1.47 3.38 -10.63
N ASP A 59 0.40 3.82 -11.24
CA ASP A 59 0.39 4.88 -12.23
C ASP A 59 -0.75 5.85 -11.95
N THR A 60 -0.45 7.17 -11.88
CA THR A 60 -1.44 8.19 -11.60
C THR A 60 -1.03 9.57 -12.13
N ASP A 61 -2.02 10.29 -12.67
CA ASP A 61 -1.93 11.69 -13.04
C ASP A 61 -2.94 12.57 -12.27
N ASP A 62 -3.65 11.99 -11.28
CA ASP A 62 -4.71 12.66 -10.54
C ASP A 62 -4.38 12.76 -9.04
N LEU A 63 -4.28 14.01 -8.56
CA LEU A 63 -4.19 14.34 -7.14
C LEU A 63 -5.54 14.83 -6.66
N LYS A 64 -6.10 14.17 -5.66
CA LYS A 64 -7.36 14.59 -5.02
C LYS A 64 -7.09 15.49 -3.82
N GLY A 65 -7.82 16.57 -3.75
CA GLY A 65 -7.78 17.49 -2.62
C GLY A 65 -8.62 17.02 -1.43
N VAL A 66 -8.70 17.89 -0.43
CA VAL A 66 -9.31 17.62 0.88
C VAL A 66 -10.82 17.29 0.81
N ASN A 67 -11.52 17.58 -0.28
CA ASN A 67 -12.90 17.20 -0.50
C ASN A 67 -13.10 16.14 -1.60
N GLY A 68 -11.99 15.61 -2.16
CA GLY A 68 -12.01 14.61 -3.24
C GLY A 68 -12.06 15.21 -4.66
N GLU A 69 -11.97 16.52 -4.81
CA GLU A 69 -11.83 17.18 -6.12
C GLU A 69 -10.44 16.97 -6.71
N SER A 70 -10.33 16.92 -8.05
CA SER A 70 -9.02 16.88 -8.70
C SER A 70 -8.30 18.23 -8.58
N VAL A 71 -7.07 18.19 -8.08
CA VAL A 71 -6.20 19.36 -7.93
C VAL A 71 -5.35 19.52 -9.19
N PRO A 72 -5.32 20.71 -9.82
CA PRO A 72 -4.55 20.95 -11.04
C PRO A 72 -3.04 21.05 -10.75
N ALA A 73 -2.42 19.93 -10.40
CA ALA A 73 -1.01 19.84 -10.03
C ALA A 73 -0.09 19.44 -11.21
N ASN A 74 -0.64 19.17 -12.41
CA ASN A 74 0.10 18.53 -13.53
C ASN A 74 0.96 17.37 -12.99
N LEU A 75 0.33 16.51 -12.23
CA LEU A 75 0.96 15.35 -11.61
C LEU A 75 1.17 14.27 -12.65
N ASP A 76 2.31 13.61 -12.59
CA ASP A 76 2.60 12.35 -13.28
C ASP A 76 3.49 11.53 -12.34
N VAL A 77 2.98 10.40 -11.86
CA VAL A 77 3.70 9.55 -10.91
C VAL A 77 3.62 8.10 -11.36
N PHE A 78 4.78 7.51 -11.55
CA PHE A 78 4.93 6.08 -11.76
C PHE A 78 5.77 5.47 -10.64
N VAL A 79 5.25 4.40 -10.01
CA VAL A 79 5.98 3.63 -9.00
C VAL A 79 6.07 2.18 -9.42
N TYR A 80 7.28 1.64 -9.45
CA TYR A 80 7.53 0.21 -9.53
C TYR A 80 8.18 -0.27 -8.24
N ALA A 81 7.53 -1.18 -7.52
CA ALA A 81 8.08 -1.74 -6.29
C ALA A 81 8.16 -3.26 -6.36
N GLN A 82 9.32 -3.81 -6.01
CA GLN A 82 9.49 -5.23 -5.73
C GLN A 82 9.55 -5.43 -4.22
N ALA A 83 8.63 -6.23 -3.67
CA ALA A 83 8.67 -6.60 -2.27
C ALA A 83 9.02 -8.10 -2.14
N HIS A 84 10.19 -8.37 -1.57
CA HIS A 84 10.74 -9.70 -1.37
C HIS A 84 10.33 -10.20 0.01
N ARG A 85 9.41 -11.17 0.09
CA ARG A 85 8.92 -11.73 1.36
C ARG A 85 9.42 -13.16 1.56
N LEU A 86 10.15 -13.38 2.65
CA LEU A 86 10.54 -14.70 3.11
C LEU A 86 9.63 -15.12 4.24
N ILE A 87 8.94 -16.26 4.09
CA ILE A 87 7.92 -16.74 5.03
C ILE A 87 8.34 -18.10 5.55
N TRP A 88 8.30 -18.25 6.86
CA TRP A 88 8.44 -19.55 7.52
C TRP A 88 7.17 -19.86 8.30
N VAL A 89 6.36 -20.78 7.79
CA VAL A 89 5.27 -21.39 8.55
C VAL A 89 5.86 -22.53 9.34
N THR A 90 5.90 -22.38 10.67
CA THR A 90 6.55 -23.35 11.55
C THR A 90 5.65 -24.57 11.79
N PRO A 91 6.20 -25.72 12.19
CA PRO A 91 5.40 -26.86 12.65
C PRO A 91 4.81 -26.66 14.06
N ILE A 92 5.11 -25.53 14.72
CA ILE A 92 4.67 -25.21 16.06
C ILE A 92 3.25 -24.64 16.00
N LYS A 93 2.36 -25.12 16.87
CA LYS A 93 1.01 -24.59 17.01
C LYS A 93 0.94 -23.64 18.20
N ILE A 94 0.34 -22.46 17.97
CA ILE A 94 -0.01 -21.48 19.00
C ILE A 94 -1.52 -21.31 18.97
N LEU A 95 -2.19 -21.46 20.12
CA LEU A 95 -3.66 -21.39 20.22
C LEU A 95 -4.38 -22.29 19.20
N GLY A 96 -3.79 -23.45 18.89
CA GLY A 96 -4.30 -24.40 17.90
C GLY A 96 -4.07 -24.04 16.42
N GLY A 97 -3.54 -22.87 16.13
CA GLY A 97 -3.17 -22.43 14.77
C GLY A 97 -1.69 -22.63 14.46
N ASP A 98 -1.34 -22.55 13.19
CA ASP A 98 0.04 -22.56 12.73
C ASP A 98 0.71 -21.21 13.02
N TRP A 99 1.84 -21.24 13.75
CA TRP A 99 2.66 -20.06 13.92
C TRP A 99 3.55 -19.85 12.71
N LEU A 100 3.54 -18.61 12.21
CA LEU A 100 4.44 -18.21 11.14
C LEU A 100 5.14 -16.89 11.47
N MET A 101 6.25 -16.68 10.82
CA MET A 101 6.99 -15.43 10.83
C MET A 101 7.47 -15.10 9.42
N ASP A 102 7.64 -13.82 9.14
CA ASP A 102 8.18 -13.37 7.87
C ASP A 102 8.91 -12.03 7.95
N VAL A 103 9.65 -11.75 6.89
CA VAL A 103 10.29 -10.47 6.65
C VAL A 103 10.04 -10.06 5.20
N VAL A 104 9.73 -8.75 5.00
CA VAL A 104 9.56 -8.17 3.67
C VAL A 104 10.59 -7.08 3.45
N VAL A 105 11.32 -7.18 2.36
CA VAL A 105 12.34 -6.20 1.94
C VAL A 105 11.91 -5.60 0.60
N PRO A 106 11.41 -4.35 0.58
CA PRO A 106 11.02 -3.69 -0.65
C PRO A 106 12.18 -2.93 -1.30
N VAL A 107 12.27 -3.00 -2.62
CA VAL A 107 13.05 -2.08 -3.45
C VAL A 107 12.10 -1.35 -4.39
N VAL A 108 12.25 -0.04 -4.46
CA VAL A 108 11.26 0.83 -5.09
C VAL A 108 11.94 1.77 -6.07
N TYR A 109 11.37 1.87 -7.26
CA TYR A 109 11.63 2.93 -8.22
C TYR A 109 10.41 3.85 -8.27
N THR A 110 10.64 5.14 -8.12
CA THR A 110 9.62 6.18 -8.26
C THR A 110 10.09 7.17 -9.30
N ASP A 111 9.23 7.50 -10.25
CA ASP A 111 9.33 8.63 -11.17
C ASP A 111 8.20 9.59 -10.82
N PHE A 112 8.58 10.81 -10.44
CA PHE A 112 7.66 11.82 -9.91
C PHE A 112 7.81 13.11 -10.69
N GLU A 113 6.71 13.59 -11.22
CA GLU A 113 6.58 14.90 -11.77
C GLU A 113 5.35 15.61 -11.21
N ALA A 114 5.51 16.85 -10.76
CA ALA A 114 4.41 17.72 -10.40
C ALA A 114 4.76 19.18 -10.70
N GLY A 115 3.76 20.02 -10.97
CA GLY A 115 4.02 21.42 -11.17
C GLY A 115 2.79 22.26 -11.49
N ASN A 116 2.96 23.57 -11.41
CA ASN A 116 1.95 24.52 -11.80
C ASN A 116 2.61 25.67 -12.60
N GLY A 117 2.29 25.72 -13.88
CA GLY A 117 2.80 26.77 -14.77
C GLY A 117 4.34 26.76 -14.92
N SER A 118 5.02 27.71 -14.29
CA SER A 118 6.48 27.86 -14.40
C SER A 118 7.30 27.09 -13.36
N THR A 119 6.65 26.50 -12.36
CA THR A 119 7.31 25.71 -11.32
C THR A 119 7.05 24.24 -11.57
N ARG A 120 8.13 23.46 -11.74
CA ARG A 120 8.07 22.01 -11.97
C ARG A 120 9.04 21.30 -11.02
N VAL A 121 8.56 20.31 -10.31
CA VAL A 121 9.36 19.40 -9.50
C VAL A 121 9.50 18.10 -10.27
N LEU A 122 10.72 17.66 -10.48
CA LEU A 122 11.07 16.39 -11.10
C LEU A 122 11.97 15.65 -10.12
N ASP A 123 11.63 14.42 -9.80
CA ASP A 123 12.46 13.56 -8.96
C ASP A 123 12.29 12.11 -9.39
N ASP A 124 13.38 11.42 -9.70
CA ASP A 124 13.37 9.99 -9.94
C ASP A 124 14.37 9.30 -9.00
N HIS A 125 13.98 8.14 -8.47
CA HIS A 125 14.85 7.43 -7.54
C HIS A 125 14.58 5.93 -7.48
N PHE A 126 15.66 5.16 -7.35
CA PHE A 126 15.61 3.73 -7.11
C PHE A 126 16.36 3.42 -5.81
N ALA A 127 15.66 2.91 -4.81
CA ALA A 127 16.26 2.66 -3.51
C ALA A 127 15.53 1.57 -2.70
N LEU A 128 16.15 1.21 -1.58
CA LEU A 128 15.56 0.34 -0.57
C LEU A 128 14.45 1.10 0.18
N GLY A 129 13.29 0.48 0.32
CA GLY A 129 12.21 0.95 1.20
C GLY A 129 12.35 0.46 2.64
N ASP A 130 11.38 0.81 3.47
CA ASP A 130 11.36 0.39 4.87
C ASP A 130 11.05 -1.12 4.99
N VAL A 131 11.73 -1.80 5.92
CA VAL A 131 11.68 -3.27 6.06
C VAL A 131 10.58 -3.67 7.04
N PHE A 132 9.73 -4.62 6.61
CA PHE A 132 8.67 -5.18 7.45
C PHE A 132 9.16 -6.46 8.11
N ILE A 133 8.87 -6.61 9.40
CA ILE A 133 9.26 -7.77 10.21
C ILE A 133 8.00 -8.24 10.95
N GLU A 134 7.51 -9.44 10.61
CA GLU A 134 6.35 -10.06 11.24
C GLU A 134 6.81 -11.28 12.07
N PRO A 135 7.14 -11.09 13.36
CA PRO A 135 7.64 -12.17 14.21
C PRO A 135 6.52 -13.12 14.67
N LEU A 136 5.28 -12.67 14.59
CA LEU A 136 4.13 -13.40 15.09
C LEU A 136 2.94 -13.24 14.17
N ALA A 137 2.62 -14.28 13.43
CA ALA A 137 1.29 -14.46 12.89
C ALA A 137 0.82 -15.88 13.17
N ILE A 138 -0.49 -16.06 13.29
CA ILE A 138 -1.13 -17.33 13.59
C ILE A 138 -2.24 -17.54 12.57
N SER A 139 -2.29 -18.72 11.95
CA SER A 139 -3.35 -19.09 11.02
C SER A 139 -4.09 -20.35 11.46
N TRP A 140 -5.39 -20.36 11.22
CA TRP A 140 -6.28 -21.49 11.51
C TRP A 140 -7.00 -21.91 10.24
N HIS A 141 -7.21 -23.21 10.09
CA HIS A 141 -7.87 -23.81 8.93
C HIS A 141 -9.01 -24.71 9.36
N GLY A 142 -10.22 -24.36 8.96
CA GLY A 142 -11.43 -25.16 9.17
C GLY A 142 -11.94 -25.78 7.85
N ASP A 143 -13.02 -26.54 7.98
CA ASP A 143 -13.62 -27.20 6.81
C ASP A 143 -14.07 -26.20 5.73
N ARG A 144 -14.61 -25.05 6.17
CA ARG A 144 -15.19 -24.03 5.30
C ARG A 144 -14.71 -22.62 5.62
N TRP A 145 -13.60 -22.47 6.32
CA TRP A 145 -13.02 -21.17 6.63
C TRP A 145 -11.53 -21.30 6.92
N ASP A 146 -10.82 -20.23 6.63
CA ASP A 146 -9.47 -19.96 7.13
C ASP A 146 -9.50 -18.63 7.89
N ALA A 147 -8.62 -18.44 8.85
CA ALA A 147 -8.46 -17.19 9.56
C ALA A 147 -6.98 -16.96 9.88
N ALA A 148 -6.60 -15.69 9.99
CA ALA A 148 -5.26 -15.31 10.39
C ALA A 148 -5.27 -14.02 11.21
N ILE A 149 -4.32 -13.94 12.16
CA ILE A 149 -3.97 -12.71 12.87
C ILE A 149 -2.46 -12.54 12.81
N GLY A 150 -1.97 -11.31 12.90
CA GLY A 150 -0.54 -11.03 12.86
C GLY A 150 -0.16 -9.73 13.53
N LEU A 151 1.10 -9.65 13.96
CA LEU A 151 1.75 -8.45 14.49
C LEU A 151 3.04 -8.21 13.73
N MET A 152 3.15 -7.05 13.12
CA MET A 152 4.27 -6.67 12.28
C MET A 152 4.82 -5.32 12.75
N ALA A 153 6.13 -5.14 12.64
CA ALA A 153 6.80 -3.86 12.78
C ALA A 153 7.42 -3.45 11.46
N VAL A 154 7.40 -2.15 11.16
CA VAL A 154 8.10 -1.59 10.00
C VAL A 154 9.28 -0.76 10.50
N ALA A 155 10.48 -1.15 10.09
CA ALA A 155 11.72 -0.50 10.48
C ALA A 155 12.10 0.55 9.44
N PRO A 156 12.35 1.82 9.84
CA PRO A 156 12.69 2.93 8.94
C PRO A 156 14.15 2.89 8.50
N VAL A 157 14.49 1.83 7.73
CA VAL A 157 15.83 1.58 7.18
C VAL A 157 15.95 1.94 5.70
N GLY A 158 14.84 2.28 5.06
CA GLY A 158 14.79 2.77 3.69
C GLY A 158 15.45 4.13 3.53
N GLU A 159 15.78 4.47 2.29
CA GLU A 159 16.28 5.80 1.99
C GLU A 159 15.19 6.85 2.21
N TYR A 160 15.52 7.84 3.05
CA TYR A 160 14.60 8.90 3.45
C TYR A 160 15.24 10.27 3.34
N ASP A 161 14.63 11.16 2.56
CA ASP A 161 14.91 12.59 2.53
C ASP A 161 13.57 13.35 2.45
N PRO A 162 13.22 14.17 3.47
CA PRO A 162 11.93 14.86 3.51
C PRO A 162 11.75 15.93 2.43
N ASN A 163 12.79 16.26 1.66
CA ASN A 163 12.75 17.24 0.58
C ASN A 163 12.63 16.60 -0.81
N ARG A 164 12.60 15.27 -0.88
CA ARG A 164 12.54 14.52 -2.15
C ARG A 164 11.30 13.62 -2.19
N PRO A 165 10.36 13.86 -3.12
CA PRO A 165 9.11 13.10 -3.20
C PRO A 165 9.29 11.65 -3.67
N ALA A 166 10.38 11.32 -4.39
CA ALA A 166 10.64 9.97 -4.89
C ALA A 166 11.28 9.02 -3.85
N MET A 167 11.54 9.47 -2.60
CA MET A 167 12.16 8.64 -1.58
C MET A 167 11.22 7.56 -1.06
N PRO A 168 11.63 6.27 -1.05
CA PRO A 168 10.77 5.18 -0.63
C PRO A 168 10.65 4.99 0.89
N GLY A 169 11.62 5.46 1.67
CA GLY A 169 11.60 5.41 3.13
C GLY A 169 10.79 6.55 3.72
N LYS A 170 10.04 6.30 4.80
CA LYS A 170 9.19 7.30 5.46
C LYS A 170 9.84 7.93 6.69
N GLY A 171 10.93 7.35 7.19
CA GLY A 171 11.72 7.90 8.29
C GLY A 171 11.11 7.73 9.68
N TYR A 172 10.12 6.86 9.86
CA TYR A 172 9.52 6.52 11.15
C TYR A 172 9.17 5.05 11.27
N TRP A 173 9.08 4.55 12.49
CA TRP A 173 8.62 3.20 12.78
C TRP A 173 7.10 3.11 12.68
N SER A 174 6.59 1.96 12.20
CA SER A 174 5.18 1.62 12.31
C SER A 174 4.98 0.25 12.95
N GLY A 175 3.84 0.10 13.61
CA GLY A 175 3.32 -1.19 14.08
C GLY A 175 2.05 -1.54 13.33
N ILE A 176 1.91 -2.77 12.85
CA ILE A 176 0.73 -3.22 12.11
C ILE A 176 0.11 -4.42 12.82
N PHE A 177 -1.17 -4.32 13.16
CA PHE A 177 -2.00 -5.44 13.57
C PHE A 177 -2.84 -5.90 12.38
N THR A 178 -2.75 -7.19 12.05
CA THR A 178 -3.49 -7.83 10.97
C THR A 178 -4.52 -8.81 11.52
N ALA A 179 -5.72 -8.81 10.97
CA ALA A 179 -6.74 -9.81 11.25
C ALA A 179 -7.63 -10.04 10.04
N GLY A 180 -7.97 -11.30 9.76
CA GLY A 180 -8.85 -11.60 8.63
C GLY A 180 -9.29 -13.05 8.54
N GLY A 181 -10.11 -13.33 7.52
CA GLY A 181 -10.62 -14.66 7.24
C GLY A 181 -10.97 -14.86 5.78
N THR A 182 -11.02 -16.11 5.39
CA THR A 182 -11.56 -16.58 4.10
C THR A 182 -12.68 -17.57 4.39
N PHE A 183 -13.86 -17.29 3.88
CA PHE A 183 -15.01 -18.19 3.93
C PHE A 183 -15.20 -18.93 2.60
N PHE A 184 -15.49 -20.24 2.69
CA PHE A 184 -15.76 -21.10 1.54
C PHE A 184 -17.22 -21.51 1.54
N PRO A 185 -18.09 -20.92 0.70
CA PRO A 185 -19.52 -21.22 0.65
C PRO A 185 -19.85 -22.68 0.33
N ASP A 186 -18.99 -23.37 -0.41
CA ASP A 186 -19.15 -24.78 -0.78
C ASP A 186 -18.06 -25.68 -0.18
N LYS A 187 -18.40 -26.96 0.07
CA LYS A 187 -17.48 -27.94 0.65
C LYS A 187 -16.27 -28.24 -0.23
N ALA A 188 -16.40 -28.07 -1.54
CA ALA A 188 -15.28 -28.25 -2.48
C ALA A 188 -14.33 -27.06 -2.51
N LYS A 189 -14.61 -26.01 -1.72
CA LYS A 189 -13.82 -24.76 -1.66
C LYS A 189 -13.60 -24.12 -3.03
N THR A 190 -14.61 -24.25 -3.93
CA THR A 190 -14.53 -23.67 -5.26
C THR A 190 -14.88 -22.18 -5.28
N TRP A 191 -15.64 -21.70 -4.30
CA TRP A 191 -15.84 -20.29 -4.03
C TRP A 191 -15.08 -19.86 -2.79
N SER A 192 -14.57 -18.66 -2.80
CA SER A 192 -13.95 -18.02 -1.65
C SER A 192 -14.41 -16.57 -1.51
N ILE A 193 -14.67 -16.15 -0.29
CA ILE A 193 -14.93 -14.76 0.09
C ILE A 193 -13.93 -14.43 1.17
N SER A 194 -13.04 -13.49 0.93
CA SER A 194 -11.95 -13.14 1.85
C SER A 194 -11.98 -11.67 2.25
N TYR A 195 -11.49 -11.44 3.44
CA TYR A 195 -11.28 -10.13 4.04
C TYR A 195 -10.03 -10.17 4.91
N LEU A 196 -9.18 -9.16 4.80
CA LEU A 196 -7.96 -9.01 5.59
C LEU A 196 -7.77 -7.54 5.97
N GLY A 197 -8.07 -7.22 7.22
CA GLY A 197 -7.94 -5.88 7.77
C GLY A 197 -6.59 -5.69 8.45
N ARG A 198 -6.06 -4.45 8.40
CA ARG A 198 -4.85 -4.01 9.08
C ARG A 198 -5.09 -2.67 9.76
N TYR A 199 -4.62 -2.56 10.97
CA TYR A 199 -4.54 -1.30 11.70
C TYR A 199 -3.06 -0.95 11.86
N GLU A 200 -2.65 0.19 11.34
CA GLU A 200 -1.27 0.64 11.32
C GLU A 200 -1.13 1.89 12.19
N ILE A 201 -0.21 1.84 13.17
CA ILE A 201 0.14 2.94 14.06
C ILE A 201 1.52 3.47 13.67
N HIS A 202 1.72 4.78 13.78
CA HIS A 202 2.93 5.45 13.35
C HIS A 202 3.69 6.10 14.50
N GLY A 203 5.02 6.04 14.44
CA GLY A 203 5.90 6.80 15.31
C GLY A 203 6.21 8.18 14.73
N ASN A 204 6.98 8.97 15.49
CA ASN A 204 7.42 10.28 15.03
C ASN A 204 8.40 10.18 13.87
N VAL A 205 8.25 11.08 12.90
CA VAL A 205 9.17 11.23 11.77
C VAL A 205 10.55 11.67 12.30
N ARG A 206 11.59 11.05 11.75
CA ARG A 206 12.99 11.33 12.14
C ARG A 206 13.32 12.82 12.00
N ASN A 207 13.88 13.42 13.07
CA ASN A 207 14.32 14.80 13.13
C ASN A 207 13.22 15.84 12.89
N ARG A 208 11.96 15.50 13.09
CA ARG A 208 10.81 16.40 13.00
C ARG A 208 9.82 16.08 14.12
N ASP A 209 9.16 17.10 14.60
CA ASP A 209 7.98 16.92 15.46
C ASP A 209 6.74 16.78 14.60
N VAL A 210 6.63 15.60 13.98
CA VAL A 210 5.52 15.19 13.12
C VAL A 210 5.21 13.73 13.41
N GLN A 211 3.97 13.43 13.73
CA GLN A 211 3.41 12.09 13.79
C GLN A 211 2.15 12.06 12.92
N LEU A 212 2.16 11.21 11.90
CA LEU A 212 1.00 11.00 11.04
C LEU A 212 -0.07 10.19 11.76
N GLY A 213 -1.32 10.42 11.42
CA GLY A 213 -2.45 9.71 11.98
C GLY A 213 -2.40 8.23 11.64
N ASP A 214 -2.99 7.39 12.49
CA ASP A 214 -3.06 5.94 12.28
C ASP A 214 -3.90 5.61 11.06
N ASP A 215 -3.58 4.51 10.39
CA ASP A 215 -4.30 4.02 9.22
C ASP A 215 -5.08 2.75 9.52
N TYR A 216 -6.27 2.65 8.95
CA TYR A 216 -6.98 1.39 8.82
C TYR A 216 -7.17 1.08 7.34
N HIS A 217 -6.72 -0.11 6.94
CA HIS A 217 -6.89 -0.57 5.57
C HIS A 217 -7.32 -2.02 5.56
N PHE A 218 -8.09 -2.38 4.55
CA PHE A 218 -8.46 -3.76 4.34
C PHE A 218 -8.46 -4.12 2.86
N GLU A 219 -8.18 -5.38 2.62
CA GLU A 219 -8.26 -6.02 1.31
C GLU A 219 -9.34 -7.09 1.34
N TRP A 220 -10.03 -7.24 0.23
CA TRP A 220 -11.09 -8.22 0.09
C TRP A 220 -11.04 -8.89 -1.27
N GLY A 221 -11.63 -10.09 -1.37
CA GLY A 221 -11.71 -10.80 -2.63
C GLY A 221 -12.84 -11.82 -2.66
N ILE A 222 -13.47 -11.93 -3.83
CA ILE A 222 -14.44 -12.99 -4.13
C ILE A 222 -13.88 -13.78 -5.31
N GLY A 223 -13.53 -15.04 -5.07
CA GLY A 223 -12.87 -15.90 -6.03
C GLY A 223 -13.69 -17.13 -6.40
N LYS A 224 -13.49 -17.60 -7.62
CA LYS A 224 -14.04 -18.85 -8.14
C LYS A 224 -12.93 -19.71 -8.75
N ALA A 225 -12.70 -20.88 -8.15
CA ALA A 225 -11.83 -21.89 -8.74
C ALA A 225 -12.51 -22.53 -9.95
N LEU A 226 -11.76 -22.64 -11.04
CA LEU A 226 -12.21 -23.34 -12.24
C LEU A 226 -11.96 -24.85 -12.10
N PRO A 227 -12.75 -25.71 -12.78
CA PRO A 227 -12.56 -27.14 -12.75
C PRO A 227 -11.13 -27.55 -13.13
N PRO A 228 -10.54 -28.55 -12.44
CA PRO A 228 -9.14 -28.96 -12.64
C PRO A 228 -8.81 -29.40 -14.07
N GLU A 229 -9.79 -29.96 -14.78
CA GLU A 229 -9.66 -30.40 -16.18
C GLU A 229 -9.46 -29.24 -17.17
N LYS A 230 -9.74 -28.01 -16.77
CA LYS A 230 -9.56 -26.80 -17.59
C LYS A 230 -8.16 -26.19 -17.48
N GLY A 231 -7.14 -26.98 -17.11
CA GLY A 231 -5.76 -26.54 -17.14
C GLY A 231 -5.29 -26.18 -18.55
N ILE A 232 -4.37 -25.20 -18.66
CA ILE A 232 -3.74 -24.79 -19.92
C ILE A 232 -2.27 -25.17 -19.86
N GLY A 233 -1.86 -26.13 -20.67
CA GLY A 233 -0.49 -26.63 -20.65
C GLY A 233 -0.06 -27.11 -19.24
N PRO A 234 1.03 -26.59 -18.64
CA PRO A 234 1.46 -26.95 -17.30
C PRO A 234 0.71 -26.25 -16.17
N LEU A 235 -0.17 -25.28 -16.48
CA LEU A 235 -0.88 -24.46 -15.50
C LEU A 235 -2.10 -25.18 -14.95
N ARG A 236 -2.30 -25.13 -13.65
CA ARG A 236 -3.39 -25.80 -12.93
C ARG A 236 -4.02 -24.87 -11.91
N ALA A 237 -5.12 -25.31 -11.34
CA ALA A 237 -5.83 -24.64 -10.25
C ALA A 237 -6.11 -23.15 -10.54
N PHE A 238 -6.68 -22.89 -11.71
CA PHE A 238 -7.09 -21.54 -12.05
C PHE A 238 -8.19 -21.05 -11.13
N GLU A 239 -8.02 -19.83 -10.62
CA GLU A 239 -9.05 -19.08 -9.92
C GLU A 239 -9.17 -17.71 -10.59
N VAL A 240 -10.39 -17.23 -10.70
CA VAL A 240 -10.69 -15.88 -11.20
C VAL A 240 -11.61 -15.19 -10.20
N GLY A 241 -11.51 -13.88 -10.11
CA GLY A 241 -12.36 -13.16 -9.18
C GLY A 241 -12.29 -11.67 -9.30
N VAL A 242 -13.01 -11.04 -8.36
CA VAL A 242 -13.00 -9.60 -8.14
C VAL A 242 -12.39 -9.35 -6.78
N VAL A 243 -11.50 -8.39 -6.71
CA VAL A 243 -10.76 -8.00 -5.51
C VAL A 243 -10.80 -6.49 -5.34
N GLY A 244 -10.41 -6.03 -4.18
CA GLY A 244 -10.32 -4.60 -3.93
C GLY A 244 -9.74 -4.32 -2.57
N TYR A 245 -9.59 -3.03 -2.30
CA TYR A 245 -9.14 -2.53 -1.02
C TYR A 245 -9.81 -1.20 -0.66
N ALA A 246 -9.71 -0.86 0.60
CA ALA A 246 -9.97 0.49 1.08
C ALA A 246 -8.94 0.87 2.13
N GLN A 247 -8.61 2.15 2.20
CA GLN A 247 -7.75 2.74 3.21
C GLN A 247 -8.37 4.01 3.76
N PHE A 248 -8.14 4.25 5.05
CA PHE A 248 -8.62 5.42 5.78
C PHE A 248 -7.58 5.83 6.81
N GLN A 249 -7.21 7.08 6.84
CA GLN A 249 -6.59 7.67 8.02
C GLN A 249 -7.68 7.79 9.11
N ILE A 250 -7.35 7.41 10.36
CA ILE A 250 -8.34 7.24 11.44
C ILE A 250 -8.35 8.42 12.40
N ASN A 251 -7.21 9.03 12.66
CA ASN A 251 -7.04 10.14 13.59
C ASN A 251 -6.18 11.24 12.97
N ASP A 252 -6.19 12.41 13.60
CA ASP A 252 -5.48 13.60 13.14
C ASP A 252 -3.96 13.42 13.20
N ASP A 253 -3.26 14.09 12.29
CA ASP A 253 -1.83 14.28 12.38
C ASP A 253 -1.48 15.16 13.57
N SER A 254 -0.28 15.01 14.11
CA SER A 254 0.18 15.77 15.30
C SER A 254 1.64 16.21 15.20
N GLY A 255 2.00 17.17 16.05
CA GLY A 255 3.34 17.75 16.12
C GLY A 255 3.39 19.22 15.69
N ASP A 256 4.44 19.93 16.11
CA ASP A 256 4.59 21.37 15.86
C ASP A 256 5.14 21.67 14.44
N ASP A 257 5.79 20.68 13.81
CA ASP A 257 6.37 20.83 12.45
C ASP A 257 5.38 20.45 11.32
N VAL A 258 4.12 20.13 11.64
CA VAL A 258 3.08 19.87 10.61
C VAL A 258 2.68 21.18 9.96
N THR A 259 2.80 21.25 8.63
CA THR A 259 2.54 22.46 7.83
C THR A 259 1.26 22.40 6.99
N TRP A 260 0.56 21.27 7.01
CA TRP A 260 -0.74 21.02 6.35
C TRP A 260 -1.87 20.99 7.38
N ASP A 261 -3.12 20.82 6.92
CA ASP A 261 -4.27 20.71 7.83
C ASP A 261 -4.27 19.32 8.50
N LYS A 262 -4.00 19.31 9.80
CA LYS A 262 -3.89 18.10 10.63
C LYS A 262 -5.19 17.28 10.72
N ASN A 263 -6.34 17.91 10.46
CA ASN A 263 -7.65 17.29 10.64
C ASN A 263 -8.21 16.70 9.34
N VAL A 264 -7.46 16.79 8.25
CA VAL A 264 -7.85 16.19 6.98
C VAL A 264 -7.36 14.75 6.96
N HIS A 265 -8.30 13.82 6.83
CA HIS A 265 -8.03 12.39 6.77
C HIS A 265 -8.07 11.90 5.34
N ASP A 266 -7.00 11.27 4.91
CA ASP A 266 -6.96 10.65 3.58
C ASP A 266 -7.81 9.36 3.52
N ARG A 267 -8.26 9.03 2.31
CA ARG A 267 -8.94 7.77 2.04
C ARG A 267 -8.85 7.40 0.56
N VAL A 268 -9.00 6.12 0.27
CA VAL A 268 -9.15 5.60 -1.09
C VAL A 268 -9.87 4.26 -1.09
N TYR A 269 -10.59 3.98 -2.16
CA TYR A 269 -11.18 2.68 -2.46
C TYR A 269 -10.64 2.17 -3.78
N ALA A 270 -10.62 0.85 -3.96
CA ALA A 270 -10.25 0.26 -5.24
C ALA A 270 -10.98 -1.06 -5.47
N VAL A 271 -11.17 -1.38 -6.76
CA VAL A 271 -11.76 -2.64 -7.21
C VAL A 271 -11.13 -3.06 -8.52
N GLY A 272 -11.03 -4.36 -8.75
CA GLY A 272 -10.55 -4.87 -10.02
C GLY A 272 -10.55 -6.39 -10.11
N PRO A 273 -10.14 -6.93 -11.27
CA PRO A 273 -10.04 -8.37 -11.49
C PRO A 273 -8.77 -8.98 -10.92
N GLU A 274 -8.86 -10.25 -10.55
CA GLU A 274 -7.71 -11.11 -10.23
C GLU A 274 -7.82 -12.45 -10.95
N VAL A 275 -6.67 -12.92 -11.43
CA VAL A 275 -6.49 -14.29 -11.93
C VAL A 275 -5.31 -14.90 -11.18
N ARG A 276 -5.47 -16.13 -10.69
CA ARG A 276 -4.38 -16.90 -10.08
C ARG A 276 -4.33 -18.32 -10.60
N PHE A 277 -3.14 -18.89 -10.63
CA PHE A 277 -2.91 -20.26 -11.08
C PHE A 277 -1.62 -20.85 -10.46
N VAL A 278 -1.54 -22.17 -10.47
CA VAL A 278 -0.38 -22.92 -9.95
C VAL A 278 0.39 -23.55 -11.11
N ILE A 279 1.72 -23.52 -10.99
CA ILE A 279 2.66 -24.29 -11.82
C ILE A 279 3.22 -25.43 -10.94
N PRO A 280 2.60 -26.63 -10.96
CA PRO A 280 2.94 -27.69 -10.00
C PRO A 280 4.38 -28.16 -10.08
N GLN A 281 4.97 -28.23 -11.27
CA GLN A 281 6.37 -28.65 -11.48
C GLN A 281 7.34 -27.75 -10.73
N TRP A 282 6.98 -26.49 -10.54
CA TRP A 282 7.80 -25.51 -9.86
C TRP A 282 7.30 -25.22 -8.45
N LYS A 283 6.25 -25.89 -7.98
CA LYS A 283 5.56 -25.57 -6.72
C LYS A 283 5.32 -24.05 -6.58
N THR A 284 4.84 -23.42 -7.63
CA THR A 284 4.74 -21.96 -7.74
C THR A 284 3.30 -21.55 -7.99
N LEU A 285 2.81 -20.62 -7.16
CA LEU A 285 1.57 -19.89 -7.36
C LEU A 285 1.90 -18.55 -8.03
N VAL A 286 1.12 -18.19 -9.04
CA VAL A 286 1.19 -16.89 -9.71
C VAL A 286 -0.17 -16.21 -9.57
N GLU A 287 -0.16 -14.95 -9.19
CA GLU A 287 -1.35 -14.11 -9.00
C GLU A 287 -1.15 -12.81 -9.78
N LEU A 288 -2.13 -12.46 -10.59
CA LEU A 288 -2.13 -11.24 -11.39
C LEU A 288 -3.42 -10.48 -11.09
N ARG A 289 -3.31 -9.24 -10.65
CA ARG A 289 -4.44 -8.37 -10.34
C ARG A 289 -4.21 -6.94 -10.80
N THR A 290 -5.32 -6.25 -11.04
CA THR A 290 -5.33 -4.82 -11.30
C THR A 290 -6.43 -4.21 -10.47
N ASN A 291 -6.15 -3.13 -9.76
CA ASN A 291 -7.10 -2.38 -8.98
C ASN A 291 -7.21 -0.96 -9.55
N PHE A 292 -8.43 -0.51 -9.77
CA PHE A 292 -8.77 0.85 -10.20
C PHE A 292 -9.22 1.60 -8.96
N GLU A 293 -8.47 2.64 -8.60
CA GLU A 293 -8.81 3.49 -7.46
C GLU A 293 -9.97 4.43 -7.81
N PHE A 294 -10.75 4.82 -6.79
CA PHE A 294 -11.86 5.76 -6.90
C PHE A 294 -12.19 6.37 -5.54
N GLU A 295 -12.89 7.52 -5.56
CA GLU A 295 -13.29 8.26 -4.35
C GLU A 295 -12.12 8.56 -3.40
N ALA A 296 -10.94 8.78 -3.98
CA ALA A 296 -9.79 9.21 -3.21
C ALA A 296 -10.02 10.62 -2.65
N LYS A 297 -9.45 10.89 -1.48
CA LYS A 297 -9.48 12.17 -0.79
C LYS A 297 -8.12 12.42 -0.17
N ASP A 298 -7.57 13.62 -0.36
CA ASP A 298 -6.29 14.09 0.16
C ASP A 298 -5.11 13.18 -0.19
N ARG A 299 -5.14 12.60 -1.40
CA ARG A 299 -4.12 11.69 -1.92
C ARG A 299 -4.22 11.51 -3.43
N THR A 300 -3.30 10.78 -4.02
CA THR A 300 -3.40 10.35 -5.43
C THR A 300 -4.50 9.32 -5.63
N GLU A 301 -5.10 9.33 -6.85
CA GLU A 301 -6.05 8.34 -7.35
C GLU A 301 -5.52 7.77 -8.66
N GLY A 302 -5.27 6.46 -8.72
CA GLY A 302 -4.59 5.86 -9.86
C GLY A 302 -4.99 4.41 -10.13
N ILE A 303 -4.10 3.72 -10.84
CA ILE A 303 -4.24 2.30 -11.18
C ILE A 303 -3.09 1.53 -10.55
N MET A 304 -3.43 0.47 -9.80
CA MET A 304 -2.47 -0.44 -9.18
C MET A 304 -2.49 -1.78 -9.89
N GLY A 305 -1.41 -2.15 -10.56
CA GLY A 305 -1.14 -3.49 -11.06
C GLY A 305 -0.28 -4.29 -10.07
N ASN A 306 -0.53 -5.59 -9.95
CA ASN A 306 0.30 -6.46 -9.10
C ASN A 306 0.49 -7.83 -9.76
N LEU A 307 1.75 -8.25 -9.92
CA LEU A 307 2.14 -9.61 -10.24
C LEU A 307 2.83 -10.22 -9.02
N THR A 308 2.17 -11.18 -8.38
CA THR A 308 2.72 -11.91 -7.23
C THR A 308 3.14 -13.31 -7.64
N ILE A 309 4.34 -13.72 -7.22
CA ILE A 309 4.89 -15.06 -7.46
C ILE A 309 5.25 -15.66 -6.11
N THR A 310 4.61 -16.77 -5.74
CA THR A 310 4.88 -17.49 -4.49
C THR A 310 5.49 -18.86 -4.79
N LYS A 311 6.69 -19.10 -4.30
CA LYS A 311 7.45 -20.35 -4.44
C LYS A 311 7.46 -21.10 -3.10
N ALA A 312 7.03 -22.37 -3.11
CA ALA A 312 7.20 -23.30 -1.98
C ALA A 312 8.49 -24.13 -2.14
N PHE A 313 9.19 -24.37 -1.04
CA PHE A 313 10.43 -25.16 -1.02
C PHE A 313 10.21 -26.55 -0.42
#